data_c2fe3c2b3972336e1d64c014a1623736
#
_entry.id   c2fe3c2b3972336e1d64c014a1623736
#
_cell.length_a   1.000
_cell.length_b   1.000
_cell.length_c   1.000
_cell.angle_alpha   90.00
_cell.angle_beta   90.00
_cell.angle_gamma   90.00
#
_symmetry.space_group_name_H-M   'P 1'
#
loop_
_entity.id
_entity.type
_entity.pdbx_description
1 polymer ?
#
loop_
_entity_poly.entity_id
_entity_poly.type
_entity_poly.pdbx_seq_one_letter_code
_entity_poly.pdbx_strand_id
1 'polypeptide(L)'
;MRASYKGIYKPTYPKKYAGDPNRIVYRSLLERRMMVYLDKNDAVEFWASEEIPIIYRSPIDYRIHRYYPDFIFKLKTGKKYMVEIKPYRQCFPPKKPKKQGRSYMAEQLEYIKNQAKWQAAKVYCEGNDLEFKIFTEKDIGVYS
;
A
#
# COMPACT_ATOMS: atom_id res chain seq x y z
N MET A 1 12.02 1.65 21.44
CA MET A 1 10.61 1.63 21.02
C MET A 1 10.40 2.65 19.92
N ARG A 2 9.77 2.25 18.85
CA ARG A 2 9.51 3.17 17.74
C ARG A 2 8.32 4.06 18.03
N ALA A 3 8.46 5.33 17.72
CA ALA A 3 7.33 6.23 17.76
C ALA A 3 6.29 5.82 16.72
N SER A 4 5.01 5.96 17.05
CA SER A 4 3.93 5.77 16.10
C SER A 4 3.76 7.03 15.29
N TYR A 5 3.78 6.92 13.97
CA TYR A 5 3.56 8.04 13.05
C TYR A 5 2.14 8.05 12.49
N LYS A 6 1.23 7.34 13.17
CA LYS A 6 -0.16 7.28 12.79
C LYS A 6 -0.85 8.61 13.02
N GLY A 7 -1.65 9.03 12.05
CA GLY A 7 -2.39 10.27 12.18
C GLY A 7 -3.49 10.38 11.15
N ILE A 8 -4.16 11.53 11.15
CA ILE A 8 -5.23 11.87 10.22
C ILE A 8 -4.69 12.87 9.20
N TYR A 9 -4.85 12.55 7.92
CA TYR A 9 -4.47 13.45 6.85
C TYR A 9 -5.65 14.34 6.49
N LYS A 10 -5.41 15.65 6.48
CA LYS A 10 -6.40 16.64 6.02
C LYS A 10 -6.05 17.06 4.59
N PRO A 11 -6.87 16.67 3.59
CA PRO A 11 -6.54 17.01 2.22
C PRO A 11 -6.65 18.49 1.93
N THR A 12 -5.74 19.00 1.10
CA THR A 12 -5.81 20.36 0.58
C THR A 12 -6.97 20.46 -0.42
N TYR A 13 -7.22 19.38 -1.16
CA TYR A 13 -8.28 19.31 -2.17
C TYR A 13 -9.26 18.18 -1.85
N PRO A 14 -10.14 18.37 -0.86
CA PRO A 14 -11.00 17.30 -0.37
C PRO A 14 -11.93 16.69 -1.43
N LYS A 15 -12.28 17.46 -2.47
CA LYS A 15 -13.12 16.96 -3.56
C LYS A 15 -12.45 15.90 -4.42
N LYS A 16 -11.10 15.83 -4.40
CA LYS A 16 -10.38 14.78 -5.11
C LYS A 16 -10.43 13.44 -4.40
N TYR A 17 -10.71 13.44 -3.11
CA TYR A 17 -10.72 12.20 -2.35
C TYR A 17 -12.03 11.45 -2.60
N ALA A 18 -11.91 10.20 -3.05
CA ALA A 18 -13.07 9.35 -3.35
C ALA A 18 -13.47 8.55 -2.10
N GLY A 19 -13.96 9.23 -1.09
CA GLY A 19 -14.37 8.68 0.19
C GLY A 19 -14.66 9.82 1.15
N ASP A 20 -14.67 9.54 2.45
CA ASP A 20 -14.86 10.57 3.47
C ASP A 20 -13.54 11.31 3.71
N PRO A 21 -13.42 12.59 3.28
CA PRO A 21 -12.16 13.33 3.43
C PRO A 21 -11.81 13.66 4.89
N ASN A 22 -12.72 13.41 5.81
CA ASN A 22 -12.46 13.63 7.24
C ASN A 22 -11.93 12.38 7.95
N ARG A 23 -11.79 11.25 7.22
CA ARG A 23 -11.40 9.97 7.79
C ARG A 23 -10.22 9.33 7.06
N ILE A 24 -9.27 10.12 6.63
CA ILE A 24 -8.10 9.62 5.93
C ILE A 24 -6.99 9.38 6.96
N VAL A 25 -6.70 8.11 7.24
CA VAL A 25 -5.73 7.72 8.26
C VAL A 25 -4.44 7.24 7.59
N TYR A 26 -3.30 7.79 8.00
CA TYR A 26 -2.01 7.24 7.61
C TYR A 26 -1.39 6.49 8.81
N ARG A 27 -0.68 5.41 8.52
CA ARG A 27 -0.04 4.57 9.54
C ARG A 27 1.49 4.65 9.47
N SER A 28 2.01 5.39 8.50
CA SER A 28 3.45 5.62 8.35
C SER A 28 3.67 6.97 7.67
N LEU A 29 4.88 7.51 7.82
CA LEU A 29 5.23 8.77 7.13
C LEU A 29 5.32 8.55 5.62
N LEU A 30 5.69 7.36 5.18
CA LEU A 30 5.75 7.05 3.76
C LEU A 30 4.36 7.08 3.14
N GLU A 31 3.35 6.52 3.83
CA GLU A 31 1.96 6.63 3.39
C GLU A 31 1.51 8.10 3.33
N ARG A 32 1.86 8.88 4.36
CA ARG A 32 1.50 10.30 4.37
C ARG A 32 2.10 11.06 3.20
N ARG A 33 3.35 10.76 2.85
CA ARG A 33 3.99 11.38 1.67
C ARG A 33 3.25 11.06 0.39
N MET A 34 2.79 9.81 0.25
CA MET A 34 1.99 9.42 -0.90
C MET A 34 0.66 10.17 -0.93
N MET A 35 0.01 10.36 0.21
CA MET A 35 -1.23 11.14 0.32
C MET A 35 -1.04 12.57 -0.15
N VAL A 36 0.04 13.22 0.29
CA VAL A 36 0.37 14.57 -0.14
C VAL A 36 0.58 14.62 -1.66
N TYR A 37 1.30 13.64 -2.20
CA TYR A 37 1.55 13.56 -3.63
C TYR A 37 0.26 13.42 -4.43
N LEU A 38 -0.62 12.49 -4.02
CA LEU A 38 -1.88 12.26 -4.72
C LEU A 38 -2.83 13.46 -4.62
N ASP A 39 -2.87 14.08 -3.47
CA ASP A 39 -3.73 15.23 -3.22
C ASP A 39 -3.31 16.44 -4.07
N LYS A 40 -2.02 16.71 -4.14
CA LYS A 40 -1.50 17.94 -4.77
C LYS A 40 -1.10 17.79 -6.23
N ASN A 41 -1.07 16.57 -6.77
CA ASN A 41 -0.67 16.36 -8.16
C ASN A 41 -1.86 16.61 -9.10
N ASP A 42 -1.74 17.61 -9.95
CA ASP A 42 -2.80 17.98 -10.87
C ASP A 42 -3.15 16.89 -11.89
N ALA A 43 -2.25 15.96 -12.15
CA ALA A 43 -2.50 14.83 -13.05
C ALA A 43 -3.42 13.79 -12.44
N VAL A 44 -3.61 13.81 -11.11
CA VAL A 44 -4.49 12.89 -10.39
C VAL A 44 -5.90 13.46 -10.35
N GLU A 45 -6.85 12.71 -10.93
CA GLU A 45 -8.26 13.11 -10.93
C GLU A 45 -8.90 12.85 -9.57
N PHE A 46 -8.71 11.62 -9.02
CA PHE A 46 -9.17 11.29 -7.68
C PHE A 46 -8.27 10.21 -7.07
N TRP A 47 -8.36 10.04 -5.77
CA TRP A 47 -7.64 9.01 -5.03
C TRP A 47 -8.43 8.57 -3.80
N ALA A 48 -8.12 7.38 -3.29
CA ALA A 48 -8.72 6.85 -2.07
C ALA A 48 -7.72 5.97 -1.33
N SER A 49 -7.91 5.85 -0.02
CA SER A 49 -7.05 5.07 0.87
C SER A 49 -7.86 3.93 1.47
N GLU A 50 -7.34 2.70 1.31
CA GLU A 50 -7.88 1.49 1.96
C GLU A 50 -9.38 1.24 1.73
N GLU A 51 -9.89 1.58 0.55
CA GLU A 51 -11.34 1.47 0.28
C GLU A 51 -11.75 0.15 -0.37
N ILE A 52 -10.82 -0.59 -1.01
CA ILE A 52 -11.15 -1.80 -1.76
C ILE A 52 -10.54 -3.02 -1.07
N PRO A 53 -11.37 -3.96 -0.58
CA PRO A 53 -10.87 -5.20 -0.01
C PRO A 53 -10.51 -6.20 -1.11
N ILE A 54 -9.34 -6.80 -1.00
CA ILE A 54 -8.90 -7.89 -1.85
C ILE A 54 -8.99 -9.18 -1.04
N ILE A 55 -9.68 -10.15 -1.58
CA ILE A 55 -9.84 -11.45 -0.93
C ILE A 55 -8.67 -12.35 -1.37
N TYR A 56 -7.98 -12.95 -0.40
CA TYR A 56 -6.90 -13.86 -0.71
C TYR A 56 -6.88 -15.01 0.30
N ARG A 57 -6.30 -16.14 -0.11
CA ARG A 57 -6.07 -17.25 0.81
C ARG A 57 -4.65 -17.13 1.35
N SER A 58 -4.52 -17.03 2.67
CA SER A 58 -3.21 -16.92 3.30
C SER A 58 -2.47 -18.26 3.23
N PRO A 59 -1.20 -18.28 2.77
CA PRO A 59 -0.40 -19.51 2.80
C PRO A 59 0.09 -19.86 4.21
N ILE A 60 -0.15 -19.00 5.19
CA ILE A 60 0.28 -19.23 6.57
C ILE A 60 -0.74 -20.08 7.33
N ASP A 61 -2.03 -19.75 7.25
CA ASP A 61 -3.09 -20.48 7.97
C ASP A 61 -4.11 -21.14 7.03
N TYR A 62 -3.94 -21.01 5.71
CA TYR A 62 -4.81 -21.56 4.66
C TYR A 62 -6.25 -21.03 4.72
N ARG A 63 -6.47 -19.92 5.44
CA ARG A 63 -7.78 -19.30 5.55
C ARG A 63 -7.93 -18.15 4.57
N ILE A 64 -9.18 -17.77 4.32
CA ILE A 64 -9.51 -16.61 3.49
C ILE A 64 -9.41 -15.36 4.36
N HIS A 65 -8.67 -14.38 3.87
CA HIS A 65 -8.48 -13.09 4.53
C HIS A 65 -8.84 -11.94 3.60
N ARG A 66 -9.06 -10.78 4.19
CA ARG A 66 -9.20 -9.52 3.47
C ARG A 66 -7.90 -8.74 3.58
N TYR A 67 -7.52 -8.15 2.46
CA TYR A 67 -6.36 -7.30 2.38
C TYR A 67 -6.79 -5.99 1.74
N TYR A 68 -6.46 -4.86 2.36
CA TYR A 68 -6.77 -3.53 1.84
C TYR A 68 -5.50 -2.90 1.31
N PRO A 69 -5.31 -2.85 -0.02
CA PRO A 69 -4.21 -2.10 -0.60
C PRO A 69 -4.25 -0.63 -0.15
N ASP A 70 -3.07 -0.03 -0.01
CA ASP A 70 -2.98 1.30 0.60
C ASP A 70 -3.73 2.37 -0.16
N PHE A 71 -3.63 2.38 -1.49
CA PHE A 71 -4.23 3.43 -2.29
C PHE A 71 -4.79 2.93 -3.61
N ILE A 72 -5.79 3.66 -4.08
CA ILE A 72 -6.24 3.57 -5.47
C ILE A 72 -6.32 4.99 -5.99
N PHE A 73 -5.92 5.21 -7.24
CA PHE A 73 -6.06 6.53 -7.84
C PHE A 73 -6.25 6.45 -9.33
N LYS A 74 -6.86 7.49 -9.88
CA LYS A 74 -7.09 7.63 -11.31
C LYS A 74 -6.41 8.90 -11.81
N LEU A 75 -5.67 8.77 -12.90
CA LEU A 75 -5.10 9.92 -13.58
C LEU A 75 -6.14 10.54 -14.53
N LYS A 76 -5.99 11.81 -14.84
CA LYS A 76 -6.86 12.51 -15.80
C LYS A 76 -6.80 11.89 -17.20
N THR A 77 -5.74 11.15 -17.51
CA THR A 77 -5.63 10.38 -18.77
C THR A 77 -6.58 9.18 -18.81
N GLY A 78 -7.18 8.81 -17.69
CA GLY A 78 -8.06 7.65 -17.57
C GLY A 78 -7.40 6.44 -16.96
N LYS A 79 -6.09 6.39 -16.83
CA LYS A 79 -5.38 5.26 -16.21
C LYS A 79 -5.67 5.19 -14.74
N LYS A 80 -5.90 3.97 -14.25
CA LYS A 80 -6.20 3.69 -12.84
C LYS A 80 -5.16 2.77 -12.25
N TYR A 81 -4.76 3.07 -11.03
CA TYR A 81 -3.72 2.31 -10.33
C TYR A 81 -4.18 1.92 -8.94
N MET A 82 -3.79 0.72 -8.53
CA MET A 82 -3.89 0.26 -7.15
C MET A 82 -2.46 0.15 -6.62
N VAL A 83 -2.20 0.76 -5.47
CA VAL A 83 -0.83 0.92 -4.98
C VAL A 83 -0.70 0.39 -3.56
N GLU A 84 0.37 -0.37 -3.35
CA GLU A 84 0.84 -0.77 -2.04
C GLU A 84 2.11 0.03 -1.72
N ILE A 85 2.17 0.58 -0.52
CA ILE A 85 3.34 1.29 -0.03
C ILE A 85 4.13 0.32 0.86
N LYS A 86 5.39 0.09 0.53
CA LYS A 86 6.20 -0.87 1.27
C LYS A 86 7.66 -0.40 1.31
N PRO A 87 8.32 -0.47 2.46
CA PRO A 87 9.76 -0.20 2.50
C PRO A 87 10.52 -1.10 1.50
N TYR A 88 11.45 -0.53 0.80
CA TYR A 88 12.16 -1.21 -0.28
C TYR A 88 12.74 -2.55 0.15
N ARG A 89 13.37 -2.60 1.31
CA ARG A 89 13.96 -3.84 1.83
C ARG A 89 12.95 -4.97 2.03
N GLN A 90 11.67 -4.65 2.27
CA GLN A 90 10.61 -5.63 2.48
C GLN A 90 10.03 -6.18 1.18
N CYS A 91 10.47 -5.66 0.04
CA CYS A 91 10.05 -6.17 -1.28
C CYS A 91 10.83 -7.42 -1.69
N PHE A 92 11.84 -7.79 -0.91
CA PHE A 92 12.74 -8.91 -1.19
C PHE A 92 12.76 -9.89 -0.04
N PRO A 93 13.15 -11.16 -0.29
CA PRO A 93 13.27 -12.13 0.79
C PRO A 93 14.24 -11.62 1.87
N PRO A 94 13.97 -11.87 3.15
CA PRO A 94 14.89 -11.45 4.20
C PRO A 94 16.23 -12.18 4.07
N LYS A 95 17.32 -11.49 4.40
CA LYS A 95 18.65 -12.07 4.37
C LYS A 95 18.78 -13.13 5.46
N LYS A 96 19.31 -14.30 5.09
CA LYS A 96 19.54 -15.38 6.03
C LYS A 96 20.64 -14.98 7.02
N PRO A 97 20.35 -14.88 8.33
CA PRO A 97 21.38 -14.55 9.32
C PRO A 97 22.24 -15.76 9.65
N LYS A 98 23.36 -15.52 10.35
CA LYS A 98 24.23 -16.61 10.81
C LYS A 98 23.50 -17.56 11.75
N LYS A 99 22.63 -17.00 12.61
CA LYS A 99 21.74 -17.81 13.48
C LYS A 99 20.29 -17.50 13.10
N GLN A 100 19.54 -18.56 12.81
CA GLN A 100 18.13 -18.42 12.51
C GLN A 100 17.35 -18.32 13.82
N GLY A 101 16.71 -17.17 14.03
CA GLY A 101 15.90 -16.93 15.21
C GLY A 101 14.47 -16.62 14.85
N ARG A 102 13.67 -16.29 15.87
CA ARG A 102 12.25 -15.95 15.69
C ARG A 102 12.04 -14.76 14.76
N SER A 103 12.92 -13.76 14.84
CA SER A 103 12.80 -12.56 14.01
C SER A 103 12.94 -12.89 12.52
N TYR A 104 13.92 -13.73 12.19
CA TYR A 104 14.12 -14.15 10.80
C TYR A 104 12.93 -14.97 10.29
N MET A 105 12.42 -15.89 11.12
CA MET A 105 11.26 -16.70 10.76
C MET A 105 10.02 -15.83 10.54
N ALA A 106 9.80 -14.84 11.43
CA ALA A 106 8.69 -13.92 11.29
C ALA A 106 8.79 -13.08 10.02
N GLU A 107 9.98 -12.63 9.66
CA GLU A 107 10.21 -11.87 8.44
C GLU A 107 9.95 -12.73 7.19
N GLN A 108 10.35 -14.00 7.22
CA GLN A 108 10.06 -14.92 6.11
C GLN A 108 8.57 -15.14 5.93
N LEU A 109 7.83 -15.37 7.02
CA LEU A 109 6.38 -15.57 6.97
C LEU A 109 5.68 -14.33 6.45
N GLU A 110 6.10 -13.14 6.89
CA GLU A 110 5.54 -11.88 6.41
C GLU A 110 5.80 -11.69 4.92
N TYR A 111 7.01 -12.00 4.47
CA TYR A 111 7.34 -11.93 3.06
C TYR A 111 6.45 -12.85 2.21
N ILE A 112 6.27 -14.10 2.66
CA ILE A 112 5.44 -15.08 1.96
C ILE A 112 3.99 -14.61 1.91
N LYS A 113 3.48 -14.09 3.02
CA LYS A 113 2.11 -13.56 3.10
C LYS A 113 1.93 -12.37 2.15
N ASN A 114 2.90 -11.47 2.11
CA ASN A 114 2.84 -10.31 1.21
C ASN A 114 2.82 -10.73 -0.26
N GLN A 115 3.59 -11.74 -0.63
CA GLN A 115 3.59 -12.25 -2.01
C GLN A 115 2.20 -12.75 -2.39
N ALA A 116 1.51 -13.46 -1.49
CA ALA A 116 0.15 -13.94 -1.73
C ALA A 116 -0.85 -12.78 -1.87
N LYS A 117 -0.76 -11.78 -1.00
CA LYS A 117 -1.59 -10.57 -1.07
C LYS A 117 -1.43 -9.85 -2.39
N TRP A 118 -0.17 -9.64 -2.80
CA TRP A 118 0.13 -8.88 -4.01
C TRP A 118 -0.26 -9.63 -5.27
N GLN A 119 -0.13 -10.96 -5.26
CA GLN A 119 -0.60 -11.77 -6.39
C GLN A 119 -2.12 -11.66 -6.53
N ALA A 120 -2.85 -11.74 -5.42
CA ALA A 120 -4.30 -11.57 -5.42
C ALA A 120 -4.71 -10.17 -5.92
N ALA A 121 -3.96 -9.13 -5.51
CA ALA A 121 -4.22 -7.77 -5.96
C ALA A 121 -3.97 -7.63 -7.47
N LYS A 122 -2.93 -8.26 -8.00
CA LYS A 122 -2.65 -8.25 -9.45
C LYS A 122 -3.79 -8.89 -10.23
N VAL A 123 -4.29 -10.03 -9.77
CA VAL A 123 -5.42 -10.72 -10.42
C VAL A 123 -6.67 -9.85 -10.39
N TYR A 124 -6.96 -9.24 -9.25
CA TYR A 124 -8.09 -8.31 -9.14
C TYR A 124 -7.96 -7.15 -10.12
N CYS A 125 -6.78 -6.56 -10.20
CA CYS A 125 -6.53 -5.41 -11.08
C CYS A 125 -6.70 -5.76 -12.54
N GLU A 126 -6.24 -6.94 -12.96
CA GLU A 126 -6.43 -7.41 -14.34
C GLU A 126 -7.90 -7.49 -14.73
N GLY A 127 -8.76 -7.90 -13.81
CA GLY A 127 -10.20 -8.01 -14.05
C GLY A 127 -10.98 -6.71 -13.91
N ASN A 128 -10.34 -5.61 -13.47
CA ASN A 128 -11.04 -4.36 -13.15
C ASN A 128 -10.43 -3.11 -13.79
N ASP A 129 -9.65 -3.30 -14.85
CA ASP A 129 -9.01 -2.19 -15.58
C ASP A 129 -8.13 -1.33 -14.67
N LEU A 130 -7.38 -1.98 -13.80
CA LEU A 130 -6.43 -1.36 -12.88
C LEU A 130 -5.04 -1.94 -13.10
N GLU A 131 -4.01 -1.16 -12.79
CA GLU A 131 -2.64 -1.65 -12.75
C GLU A 131 -2.17 -1.64 -11.31
N PHE A 132 -1.63 -2.78 -10.83
CA PHE A 132 -1.11 -2.88 -9.48
C PHE A 132 0.36 -2.46 -9.45
N LYS A 133 0.71 -1.59 -8.51
CA LYS A 133 2.10 -1.15 -8.32
C LYS A 133 2.48 -1.17 -6.85
N ILE A 134 3.75 -1.44 -6.59
CA ILE A 134 4.34 -1.31 -5.26
C ILE A 134 5.26 -0.10 -5.31
N PHE A 135 4.99 0.89 -4.45
CA PHE A 135 5.84 2.07 -4.32
C PHE A 135 6.61 1.99 -3.02
N THR A 136 7.87 2.38 -3.09
CA THR A 136 8.78 2.38 -1.95
C THR A 136 9.27 3.80 -1.68
N GLU A 137 10.08 3.99 -0.66
CA GLU A 137 10.71 5.26 -0.38
C GLU A 137 11.59 5.74 -1.56
N LYS A 138 12.01 4.83 -2.42
CA LYS A 138 12.78 5.19 -3.61
C LYS A 138 11.93 5.84 -4.69
N ASP A 139 10.63 5.58 -4.67
CA ASP A 139 9.69 6.15 -5.64
C ASP A 139 9.09 7.46 -5.14
N ILE A 140 8.82 7.56 -3.84
CA ILE A 140 8.03 8.67 -3.28
C ILE A 140 8.89 9.57 -2.42
N GLY A 141 9.74 8.97 -1.61
CA GLY A 141 10.10 9.51 -0.35
C GLY A 141 11.00 10.72 -0.33
N VAL A 142 12.15 10.57 -0.86
CA VAL A 142 13.23 11.50 -0.58
C VAL A 142 13.04 12.87 -1.25
N TYR A 143 12.19 12.93 -2.24
CA TYR A 143 12.03 14.10 -3.11
C TYR A 143 10.74 14.87 -2.88
N SER A 144 9.95 14.44 -1.95
CA SER A 144 8.65 15.08 -1.67
C SER A 144 8.78 16.15 -0.60
#